data_52f3535dec2dab4e51f74aa0b2da2f4d
#
_entry.id   52f3535dec2dab4e51f74aa0b2da2f4d
#
_cell.length_a   1.000
_cell.length_b   1.000
_cell.length_c   1.000
_cell.angle_alpha   90.00
_cell.angle_beta   90.00
_cell.angle_gamma   90.00
#
_symmetry.space_group_name_H-M   'P 1'
#
loop_
_entity.id
_entity.type
_entity.pdbx_description
1 polymer ?
#
loop_
_entity_poly.entity_id
_entity_poly.type
_entity_poly.pdbx_seq_one_letter_code
_entity_poly.pdbx_strand_id
1 'polypeptide(L)'
;MSDKIKPSEAKRTEILDNVQQMTVDTKFEELGVGTETDKTRAFLKIQEGCNQYCTYCIIPFARGPLRSRSLESIRDEVGKLVAAGYKEVVLIGIHLGCYGKELAKEGKHVTLYDAVKAALSVEGVQRVRLGSLESVEVEPRLLQLMAEEPRLQRHLHLPLQSGCDKILRAMHRPYDTKRFTELVNEIRAQVPDVAITTDVIVGFPGETEEDFATTLPPPPPPAPAPLHTFSYSKRGVTPAAELREQYDDAVNSERAARLAKGDEGLHPRMLQGTVGKVDEALL
;
A
#
# COMPACT_ATOMS: atom_id res chain seq x y z
N MET A 1 -23.91 24.55 1.94
CA MET A 1 -24.07 24.17 0.53
C MET A 1 -22.77 24.49 -0.18
N SER A 2 -21.92 23.52 -0.38
CA SER A 2 -20.63 23.68 -1.09
C SER A 2 -20.82 23.10 -2.50
N ASP A 3 -21.00 23.97 -3.48
CA ASP A 3 -20.96 23.59 -4.89
C ASP A 3 -19.58 23.02 -5.21
N LYS A 4 -19.49 21.69 -5.27
CA LYS A 4 -18.31 21.01 -5.78
C LYS A 4 -18.23 21.30 -7.28
N ILE A 5 -17.39 22.28 -7.64
CA ILE A 5 -17.10 22.66 -9.02
C ILE A 5 -16.55 21.43 -9.74
N LYS A 6 -17.35 20.85 -10.65
CA LYS A 6 -16.84 19.84 -11.60
C LYS A 6 -15.81 20.52 -12.50
N PRO A 7 -14.62 19.94 -12.72
CA PRO A 7 -13.70 20.49 -13.68
C PRO A 7 -14.38 20.60 -15.05
N SER A 8 -14.19 21.71 -15.75
CA SER A 8 -14.69 21.84 -17.13
C SER A 8 -14.02 20.79 -18.03
N GLU A 9 -14.69 20.43 -19.13
CA GLU A 9 -14.17 19.45 -20.09
C GLU A 9 -12.77 19.85 -20.61
N ALA A 10 -12.52 21.16 -20.83
CA ALA A 10 -11.23 21.72 -21.18
C ALA A 10 -10.15 21.43 -20.10
N LYS A 11 -10.51 21.52 -18.82
CA LYS A 11 -9.59 21.26 -17.70
C LYS A 11 -9.31 19.76 -17.52
N ARG A 12 -10.28 18.89 -17.90
CA ARG A 12 -10.06 17.43 -17.99
C ARG A 12 -9.07 17.08 -19.11
N THR A 13 -9.21 17.70 -20.27
CA THR A 13 -8.29 17.54 -21.40
C THR A 13 -6.89 18.03 -21.04
N GLU A 14 -6.76 19.21 -20.45
CA GLU A 14 -5.50 19.77 -20.00
C GLU A 14 -4.80 18.87 -18.95
N ILE A 15 -5.54 18.30 -18.00
CA ILE A 15 -5.00 17.33 -17.02
C ILE A 15 -4.52 16.07 -17.74
N LEU A 16 -5.29 15.53 -18.69
CA LEU A 16 -4.93 14.35 -19.45
C LEU A 16 -3.74 14.59 -20.38
N ASP A 17 -3.67 15.74 -21.02
CA ASP A 17 -2.55 16.15 -21.89
C ASP A 17 -1.27 16.34 -21.05
N ASN A 18 -1.34 17.00 -19.90
CA ASN A 18 -0.21 17.14 -18.98
C ASN A 18 0.25 15.77 -18.43
N VAL A 19 -0.68 14.85 -18.14
CA VAL A 19 -0.37 13.49 -17.71
C VAL A 19 0.27 12.70 -18.84
N GLN A 20 -0.18 12.84 -20.09
CA GLN A 20 0.44 12.21 -21.26
C GLN A 20 1.84 12.73 -21.51
N GLN A 21 2.09 14.02 -21.33
CA GLN A 21 3.44 14.60 -21.42
C GLN A 21 4.38 14.13 -20.31
N MET A 22 3.86 13.88 -19.08
CA MET A 22 4.64 13.32 -17.98
C MET A 22 4.98 11.84 -18.17
N THR A 23 4.30 11.13 -19.09
CA THR A 23 4.44 9.66 -19.25
C THR A 23 5.58 9.24 -20.17
N VAL A 24 6.19 10.14 -20.94
CA VAL A 24 7.08 9.71 -22.04
C VAL A 24 8.56 9.57 -21.63
N ASP A 25 9.09 10.35 -20.68
CA ASP A 25 10.54 10.32 -20.39
C ASP A 25 10.98 10.76 -18.99
N THR A 26 10.14 10.65 -17.97
CA THR A 26 10.56 11.07 -16.63
C THR A 26 11.31 9.96 -15.89
N LYS A 27 12.61 10.16 -15.67
CA LYS A 27 13.39 9.39 -14.69
C LYS A 27 12.78 9.56 -13.30
N PHE A 28 13.10 8.63 -12.39
CA PHE A 28 12.75 8.79 -10.98
C PHE A 28 13.29 10.12 -10.46
N GLU A 29 12.43 10.92 -9.82
CA GLU A 29 12.82 12.18 -9.23
C GLU A 29 13.43 11.93 -7.84
N GLU A 30 14.75 12.08 -7.75
CA GLU A 30 15.51 11.86 -6.53
C GLU A 30 15.45 13.11 -5.62
N LEU A 31 14.29 13.32 -5.02
CA LEU A 31 14.16 14.30 -3.95
C LEU A 31 14.79 13.75 -2.67
N GLY A 32 15.66 14.54 -2.04
CA GLY A 32 16.17 14.24 -0.70
C GLY A 32 15.04 14.30 0.33
N VAL A 33 15.14 13.50 1.37
CA VAL A 33 14.21 13.59 2.50
C VAL A 33 14.64 14.78 3.35
N GLY A 34 13.75 15.77 3.51
CA GLY A 34 13.97 16.86 4.47
C GLY A 34 14.10 16.26 5.90
N THR A 35 15.05 16.76 6.67
CA THR A 35 15.21 16.38 8.09
C THR A 35 14.13 17.08 8.90
N GLU A 36 12.96 16.47 9.03
CA GLU A 36 11.92 16.92 9.97
C GLU A 36 12.30 16.44 11.37
N THR A 37 12.69 17.34 12.25
CA THR A 37 13.22 17.04 13.59
C THR A 37 12.23 16.42 14.56
N ASP A 38 10.93 16.44 14.24
CA ASP A 38 9.86 16.01 15.16
C ASP A 38 9.36 14.58 14.92
N LYS A 39 9.96 13.84 13.97
CA LYS A 39 9.57 12.47 13.66
C LYS A 39 10.62 11.46 14.08
N THR A 40 10.19 10.38 14.72
CA THR A 40 11.06 9.27 15.13
C THR A 40 11.48 8.38 13.96
N ARG A 41 10.78 8.46 12.81
CA ARG A 41 11.03 7.69 11.59
C ARG A 41 11.03 8.57 10.35
N ALA A 42 11.86 8.24 9.37
CA ALA A 42 11.91 8.88 8.07
C ALA A 42 11.19 8.05 7.00
N PHE A 43 10.52 8.71 6.06
CA PHE A 43 9.87 8.08 4.92
C PHE A 43 10.71 8.31 3.67
N LEU A 44 11.27 7.24 3.10
CA LEU A 44 12.07 7.30 1.87
C LEU A 44 11.27 6.76 0.69
N LYS A 45 10.90 7.62 -0.23
CA LYS A 45 10.29 7.24 -1.51
C LYS A 45 11.34 6.54 -2.38
N ILE A 46 11.12 5.26 -2.69
CA ILE A 46 12.02 4.46 -3.54
C ILE A 46 11.37 4.04 -4.86
N GLN A 47 10.04 4.16 -4.98
CA GLN A 47 9.31 3.78 -6.18
C GLN A 47 8.18 4.78 -6.44
N GLU A 48 7.88 5.04 -7.70
CA GLU A 48 6.80 5.92 -8.16
C GLU A 48 6.11 5.36 -9.40
N GLY A 49 4.87 5.84 -9.65
CA GLY A 49 4.05 5.36 -10.75
C GLY A 49 3.42 4.00 -10.52
N CYS A 50 2.44 3.64 -11.35
CA CYS A 50 1.71 2.37 -11.26
C CYS A 50 1.13 1.97 -12.61
N ASN A 51 1.27 0.69 -12.99
CA ASN A 51 0.73 0.12 -14.22
C ASN A 51 -0.43 -0.88 -13.93
N GLN A 52 -1.02 -0.87 -12.72
CA GLN A 52 -2.09 -1.81 -12.34
C GLN A 52 -3.44 -1.42 -12.93
N TYR A 53 -3.72 -0.12 -13.12
CA TYR A 53 -4.97 0.40 -13.67
C TYR A 53 -6.24 -0.13 -12.98
N CYS A 54 -6.24 -0.19 -11.63
CA CYS A 54 -7.46 -0.46 -10.88
C CYS A 54 -8.56 0.52 -11.27
N THR A 55 -9.79 0.05 -11.44
CA THR A 55 -10.88 0.84 -12.07
C THR A 55 -11.28 2.09 -11.28
N TYR A 56 -10.99 2.14 -9.98
CA TYR A 56 -11.25 3.29 -9.09
C TYR A 56 -10.06 4.24 -8.95
N CYS A 57 -8.89 3.89 -9.47
CA CYS A 57 -7.63 4.56 -9.12
C CYS A 57 -7.19 5.54 -10.20
N ILE A 58 -6.93 6.79 -9.80
CA ILE A 58 -6.42 7.84 -10.68
C ILE A 58 -4.89 7.82 -10.82
N ILE A 59 -4.19 7.07 -9.98
CA ILE A 59 -2.73 7.12 -9.86
C ILE A 59 -1.99 6.84 -11.19
N PRO A 60 -2.35 5.82 -12.00
CA PRO A 60 -1.68 5.60 -13.28
C PRO A 60 -1.70 6.84 -14.19
N PHE A 61 -2.81 7.60 -14.13
CA PHE A 61 -2.98 8.82 -14.91
C PHE A 61 -2.27 10.03 -14.29
N ALA A 62 -2.18 10.10 -12.95
CA ALA A 62 -1.60 11.25 -12.23
C ALA A 62 -0.10 11.12 -11.99
N ARG A 63 0.43 9.89 -11.88
CA ARG A 63 1.83 9.62 -11.55
C ARG A 63 2.60 8.91 -12.68
N GLY A 64 1.90 8.46 -13.72
CA GLY A 64 2.50 7.79 -14.88
C GLY A 64 3.06 6.40 -14.58
N PRO A 65 3.97 5.89 -15.46
CA PRO A 65 4.49 4.54 -15.39
C PRO A 65 5.44 4.33 -14.22
N LEU A 66 5.78 3.06 -13.97
CA LEU A 66 6.73 2.64 -12.94
C LEU A 66 8.09 3.34 -13.10
N ARG A 67 8.64 3.83 -12.01
CA ARG A 67 9.98 4.38 -11.89
C ARG A 67 10.54 4.03 -10.51
N SER A 68 11.78 3.61 -10.48
CA SER A 68 12.46 3.19 -9.26
C SER A 68 13.71 4.01 -8.99
N ARG A 69 13.95 4.33 -7.72
CA ARG A 69 15.19 4.93 -7.24
C ARG A 69 16.33 3.92 -7.38
N SER A 70 17.54 4.35 -7.73
CA SER A 70 18.69 3.45 -7.81
C SER A 70 19.10 2.90 -6.44
N LEU A 71 19.68 1.70 -6.42
CA LEU A 71 20.16 1.08 -5.16
C LEU A 71 21.26 1.92 -4.50
N GLU A 72 22.09 2.59 -5.29
CA GLU A 72 23.12 3.51 -4.82
C GLU A 72 22.48 4.70 -4.11
N SER A 73 21.52 5.37 -4.76
CA SER A 73 20.80 6.49 -4.18
C SER A 73 20.02 6.11 -2.92
N ILE A 74 19.49 4.87 -2.83
CA ILE A 74 18.87 4.37 -1.59
C ILE A 74 19.89 4.33 -0.46
N ARG A 75 21.10 3.76 -0.69
CA ARG A 75 22.15 3.70 0.33
C ARG A 75 22.59 5.09 0.79
N ASP A 76 22.82 5.99 -0.16
CA ASP A 76 23.26 7.36 0.13
C ASP A 76 22.24 8.13 0.98
N GLU A 77 20.95 8.00 0.61
CA GLU A 77 19.89 8.71 1.34
C GLU A 77 19.64 8.11 2.72
N VAL A 78 19.64 6.78 2.86
CA VAL A 78 19.57 6.12 4.17
C VAL A 78 20.76 6.53 5.04
N GLY A 79 21.98 6.64 4.47
CA GLY A 79 23.16 7.13 5.19
C GLY A 79 22.99 8.55 5.73
N LYS A 80 22.43 9.47 4.92
CA LYS A 80 22.11 10.84 5.37
C LYS A 80 21.07 10.85 6.49
N LEU A 81 20.03 10.02 6.40
CA LEU A 81 18.99 9.90 7.43
C LEU A 81 19.56 9.36 8.74
N VAL A 82 20.40 8.34 8.68
CA VAL A 82 21.10 7.80 9.86
C VAL A 82 22.00 8.87 10.49
N ALA A 83 22.78 9.60 9.68
CA ALA A 83 23.63 10.68 10.15
C ALA A 83 22.82 11.83 10.77
N ALA A 84 21.59 12.07 10.32
CA ALA A 84 20.64 13.02 10.91
C ALA A 84 19.96 12.50 12.19
N GLY A 85 20.26 11.26 12.63
CA GLY A 85 19.78 10.69 13.89
C GLY A 85 18.54 9.78 13.77
N TYR A 86 17.98 9.59 12.57
CA TYR A 86 16.85 8.68 12.40
C TYR A 86 17.24 7.22 12.64
N LYS A 87 16.40 6.50 13.39
CA LYS A 87 16.61 5.09 13.75
C LYS A 87 15.80 4.14 12.86
N GLU A 88 14.66 4.61 12.37
CA GLU A 88 13.78 3.84 11.48
C GLU A 88 13.61 4.55 10.15
N VAL A 89 13.77 3.78 9.05
CA VAL A 89 13.49 4.23 7.69
C VAL A 89 12.35 3.40 7.12
N VAL A 90 11.29 4.07 6.67
CA VAL A 90 10.16 3.44 6.00
C VAL A 90 10.36 3.60 4.49
N LEU A 91 10.57 2.49 3.79
CA LEU A 91 10.63 2.48 2.33
C LEU A 91 9.22 2.54 1.77
N ILE A 92 8.92 3.58 1.00
CA ILE A 92 7.59 3.82 0.45
C ILE A 92 7.60 3.89 -1.08
N GLY A 93 6.46 3.57 -1.67
CA GLY A 93 6.21 3.68 -3.10
C GLY A 93 4.72 3.67 -3.39
N ILE A 94 4.36 4.03 -4.62
CA ILE A 94 2.99 3.93 -5.13
C ILE A 94 2.61 2.46 -5.36
N HIS A 95 3.52 1.69 -5.93
CA HIS A 95 3.37 0.25 -6.20
C HIS A 95 4.69 -0.45 -5.85
N LEU A 96 4.97 -0.49 -4.56
CA LEU A 96 6.29 -0.81 -4.01
C LEU A 96 6.78 -2.20 -4.44
N GLY A 97 5.90 -3.20 -4.52
CA GLY A 97 6.23 -4.55 -4.98
C GLY A 97 6.64 -4.64 -6.46
N CYS A 98 6.36 -3.58 -7.24
CA CYS A 98 6.84 -3.46 -8.62
C CYS A 98 8.20 -2.76 -8.75
N TYR A 99 8.89 -2.47 -7.64
CA TYR A 99 10.22 -1.86 -7.69
C TYR A 99 11.16 -2.60 -8.64
N GLY A 100 11.79 -1.88 -9.55
CA GLY A 100 12.78 -2.39 -10.50
C GLY A 100 12.21 -3.09 -11.74
N LYS A 101 10.89 -3.35 -11.82
CA LYS A 101 10.32 -4.07 -12.98
C LYS A 101 10.56 -3.34 -14.31
N GLU A 102 10.53 -2.01 -14.32
CA GLU A 102 10.81 -1.22 -15.52
C GLU A 102 12.28 -1.34 -15.97
N LEU A 103 13.21 -1.55 -15.03
CA LEU A 103 14.64 -1.63 -15.30
C LEU A 103 15.03 -2.95 -16.01
N ALA A 104 14.16 -3.95 -16.01
CA ALA A 104 14.38 -5.19 -16.76
C ALA A 104 14.53 -4.95 -18.26
N LYS A 105 13.91 -3.88 -18.80
CA LYS A 105 14.07 -3.46 -20.21
C LYS A 105 15.50 -3.00 -20.52
N GLU A 106 16.25 -2.57 -19.50
CA GLU A 106 17.65 -2.17 -19.58
C GLU A 106 18.60 -3.31 -19.23
N GLY A 107 18.10 -4.55 -19.09
CA GLY A 107 18.88 -5.71 -18.67
C GLY A 107 19.25 -5.74 -17.19
N LYS A 108 18.64 -4.88 -16.36
CA LYS A 108 18.85 -4.84 -14.91
C LYS A 108 17.72 -5.60 -14.19
N HIS A 109 18.06 -6.64 -13.47
CA HIS A 109 17.12 -7.47 -12.73
C HIS A 109 17.20 -7.18 -11.23
N VAL A 110 16.73 -6.01 -10.82
CA VAL A 110 16.64 -5.60 -9.43
C VAL A 110 15.19 -5.64 -8.96
N THR A 111 14.96 -5.94 -7.68
CA THR A 111 13.62 -6.04 -7.11
C THR A 111 13.55 -5.31 -5.76
N LEU A 112 12.38 -5.33 -5.13
CA LEU A 112 12.21 -4.78 -3.80
C LEU A 112 13.14 -5.43 -2.77
N TYR A 113 13.43 -6.74 -2.90
CA TYR A 113 14.40 -7.43 -2.05
C TYR A 113 15.77 -6.73 -2.09
N ASP A 114 16.26 -6.36 -3.29
CA ASP A 114 17.55 -5.70 -3.45
C ASP A 114 17.55 -4.30 -2.86
N ALA A 115 16.43 -3.56 -2.99
CA ALA A 115 16.25 -2.24 -2.37
C ALA A 115 16.29 -2.32 -0.84
N VAL A 116 15.62 -3.31 -0.25
CA VAL A 116 15.64 -3.56 1.20
C VAL A 116 17.06 -3.92 1.66
N LYS A 117 17.76 -4.78 0.93
CA LYS A 117 19.15 -5.13 1.22
C LYS A 117 20.09 -3.91 1.12
N ALA A 118 19.86 -3.03 0.16
CA ALA A 118 20.60 -1.78 0.02
C ALA A 118 20.40 -0.87 1.24
N ALA A 119 19.17 -0.72 1.71
CA ALA A 119 18.88 0.07 2.93
C ALA A 119 19.51 -0.56 4.18
N LEU A 120 19.38 -1.88 4.35
CA LEU A 120 19.94 -2.62 5.48
C LEU A 120 21.48 -2.66 5.49
N SER A 121 22.13 -2.45 4.35
CA SER A 121 23.60 -2.43 4.26
C SER A 121 24.24 -1.18 4.85
N VAL A 122 23.44 -0.15 5.14
CA VAL A 122 23.94 1.10 5.72
C VAL A 122 24.20 0.90 7.21
N GLU A 123 25.42 1.22 7.64
CA GLU A 123 25.82 1.16 9.04
C GLU A 123 25.01 2.17 9.87
N GLY A 124 24.55 1.74 11.04
CA GLY A 124 23.77 2.58 11.95
C GLY A 124 22.25 2.59 11.71
N VAL A 125 21.74 2.05 10.60
CA VAL A 125 20.29 1.82 10.45
C VAL A 125 19.84 0.75 11.43
N GLN A 126 18.83 1.08 12.26
CA GLN A 126 18.34 0.15 13.28
C GLN A 126 17.05 -0.55 12.83
N ARG A 127 16.21 0.12 12.04
CA ARG A 127 14.94 -0.45 11.56
C ARG A 127 14.67 -0.03 10.12
N VAL A 128 14.24 -0.99 9.33
CA VAL A 128 13.69 -0.77 7.99
C VAL A 128 12.27 -1.31 7.98
N ARG A 129 11.33 -0.50 7.54
CA ARG A 129 9.92 -0.86 7.40
C ARG A 129 9.48 -0.71 5.95
N LEU A 130 8.53 -1.51 5.53
CA LEU A 130 7.92 -1.42 4.21
C LEU A 130 6.58 -0.67 4.29
N GLY A 131 6.30 0.15 3.29
CA GLY A 131 4.97 0.67 3.01
C GLY A 131 4.05 -0.39 2.42
N SER A 132 2.96 0.06 1.76
CA SER A 132 1.97 -0.84 1.18
C SER A 132 2.54 -1.70 0.06
N LEU A 133 2.20 -2.98 0.09
CA LEU A 133 2.55 -3.98 -0.93
C LEU A 133 1.28 -4.57 -1.54
N GLU A 134 1.28 -4.75 -2.84
CA GLU A 134 0.27 -5.58 -3.47
C GLU A 134 0.49 -7.04 -3.07
N SER A 135 -0.58 -7.71 -2.62
CA SER A 135 -0.48 -9.05 -2.03
C SER A 135 0.23 -10.07 -2.93
N VAL A 136 -0.07 -10.05 -4.23
CA VAL A 136 0.52 -10.99 -5.21
C VAL A 136 1.98 -10.72 -5.54
N GLU A 137 2.57 -9.66 -5.00
CA GLU A 137 3.95 -9.24 -5.27
C GLU A 137 4.91 -9.47 -4.09
N VAL A 138 4.44 -10.13 -3.05
CA VAL A 138 5.28 -10.49 -1.90
C VAL A 138 6.20 -11.65 -2.31
N GLU A 139 7.49 -11.35 -2.50
CA GLU A 139 8.48 -12.33 -2.91
C GLU A 139 8.86 -13.28 -1.76
N PRO A 140 8.98 -14.61 -1.98
CA PRO A 140 9.39 -15.55 -0.92
C PRO A 140 10.72 -15.20 -0.26
N ARG A 141 11.72 -14.73 -1.03
CA ARG A 141 13.02 -14.32 -0.49
C ARG A 141 12.94 -13.06 0.39
N LEU A 142 11.94 -12.19 0.17
CA LEU A 142 11.69 -11.04 1.04
C LEU A 142 11.12 -11.50 2.38
N LEU A 143 10.23 -12.50 2.37
CA LEU A 143 9.71 -13.12 3.60
C LEU A 143 10.81 -13.84 4.38
N GLN A 144 11.68 -14.58 3.69
CA GLN A 144 12.84 -15.19 4.32
C GLN A 144 13.74 -14.15 4.97
N LEU A 145 14.04 -13.05 4.26
CA LEU A 145 14.82 -11.94 4.83
C LEU A 145 14.13 -11.34 6.05
N MET A 146 12.81 -11.18 6.02
CA MET A 146 12.04 -10.66 7.17
C MET A 146 12.06 -11.59 8.38
N ALA A 147 12.12 -12.89 8.16
CA ALA A 147 12.25 -13.87 9.22
C ALA A 147 13.65 -13.86 9.87
N GLU A 148 14.72 -13.65 9.07
CA GLU A 148 16.12 -13.78 9.48
C GLU A 148 16.75 -12.46 9.93
N GLU A 149 16.31 -11.30 9.40
CA GLU A 149 16.90 -9.98 9.68
C GLU A 149 16.03 -9.19 10.68
N PRO A 150 16.45 -9.06 11.95
CA PRO A 150 15.63 -8.42 12.99
C PRO A 150 15.41 -6.92 12.75
N ARG A 151 16.28 -6.26 11.97
CA ARG A 151 16.10 -4.84 11.61
C ARG A 151 15.01 -4.63 10.55
N LEU A 152 14.64 -5.67 9.78
CA LEU A 152 13.47 -5.61 8.87
C LEU A 152 12.21 -5.87 9.68
N GLN A 153 11.38 -4.83 9.84
CA GLN A 153 10.21 -4.89 10.68
C GLN A 153 9.18 -5.90 10.18
N ARG A 154 8.71 -6.77 11.07
CA ARG A 154 7.70 -7.81 10.78
C ARG A 154 6.31 -7.22 10.67
N HIS A 155 6.14 -6.34 9.70
CA HIS A 155 4.88 -5.68 9.38
C HIS A 155 4.71 -5.61 7.87
N LEU A 156 3.54 -6.01 7.39
CA LEU A 156 3.12 -5.89 6.00
C LEU A 156 1.75 -5.22 5.94
N HIS A 157 1.63 -4.21 5.09
CA HIS A 157 0.35 -3.63 4.74
C HIS A 157 -0.06 -4.15 3.37
N LEU A 158 -1.11 -4.99 3.36
CA LEU A 158 -1.58 -5.72 2.18
C LEU A 158 -3.05 -5.33 1.90
N PRO A 159 -3.31 -4.35 1.01
CA PRO A 159 -4.67 -3.92 0.71
C PRO A 159 -5.51 -5.03 0.08
N LEU A 160 -6.57 -5.48 0.76
CA LEU A 160 -7.55 -6.44 0.25
C LEU A 160 -8.55 -5.77 -0.70
N GLN A 161 -8.94 -4.54 -0.40
CA GLN A 161 -9.90 -3.68 -1.09
C GLN A 161 -11.36 -4.11 -0.96
N SER A 162 -11.71 -5.40 -1.06
CA SER A 162 -13.06 -5.93 -0.84
C SER A 162 -13.02 -7.40 -0.43
N GLY A 163 -13.93 -7.83 0.42
CA GLY A 163 -14.16 -9.25 0.73
C GLY A 163 -15.07 -9.97 -0.27
N CYS A 164 -15.47 -9.32 -1.36
CA CYS A 164 -16.34 -9.88 -2.39
C CYS A 164 -15.60 -10.05 -3.71
N ASP A 165 -15.50 -11.28 -4.21
CA ASP A 165 -14.80 -11.58 -5.48
C ASP A 165 -15.43 -10.89 -6.69
N LYS A 166 -16.76 -10.67 -6.70
CA LYS A 166 -17.44 -9.89 -7.73
C LYS A 166 -16.90 -8.45 -7.77
N ILE A 167 -16.76 -7.83 -6.60
CA ILE A 167 -16.27 -6.47 -6.45
C ILE A 167 -14.77 -6.40 -6.76
N LEU A 168 -13.96 -7.35 -6.30
CA LEU A 168 -12.53 -7.42 -6.65
C LEU A 168 -12.32 -7.47 -8.18
N ARG A 169 -13.11 -8.28 -8.89
CA ARG A 169 -13.07 -8.31 -10.36
C ARG A 169 -13.49 -6.98 -10.99
N ALA A 170 -14.55 -6.34 -10.47
CA ALA A 170 -15.00 -5.03 -10.93
C ALA A 170 -13.96 -3.92 -10.65
N MET A 171 -13.20 -4.04 -9.57
CA MET A 171 -12.07 -3.19 -9.21
C MET A 171 -10.81 -3.46 -10.06
N HIS A 172 -10.81 -4.51 -10.91
CA HIS A 172 -9.66 -4.97 -11.67
C HIS A 172 -8.49 -5.39 -10.77
N ARG A 173 -8.81 -6.17 -9.70
CA ARG A 173 -7.78 -6.73 -8.82
C ARG A 173 -7.24 -8.05 -9.38
N PRO A 174 -5.90 -8.32 -9.26
CA PRO A 174 -5.28 -9.52 -9.84
C PRO A 174 -5.40 -10.76 -8.96
N TYR A 175 -6.26 -10.75 -7.95
CA TYR A 175 -6.51 -11.86 -7.00
C TYR A 175 -7.99 -11.91 -6.62
N ASP A 176 -8.38 -13.03 -6.04
CA ASP A 176 -9.64 -13.25 -5.33
C ASP A 176 -9.40 -13.39 -3.80
N THR A 177 -10.47 -13.49 -3.05
CA THR A 177 -10.44 -13.62 -1.59
C THR A 177 -9.73 -14.91 -1.13
N LYS A 178 -9.87 -15.98 -1.91
CA LYS A 178 -9.21 -17.27 -1.64
C LYS A 178 -7.69 -17.11 -1.74
N ARG A 179 -7.19 -16.57 -2.87
CA ARG A 179 -5.75 -16.37 -3.08
C ARG A 179 -5.15 -15.41 -2.05
N PHE A 180 -5.87 -14.35 -1.69
CA PHE A 180 -5.45 -13.43 -0.63
C PHE A 180 -5.30 -14.16 0.72
N THR A 181 -6.27 -14.99 1.09
CA THR A 181 -6.24 -15.75 2.34
C THR A 181 -5.11 -16.78 2.36
N GLU A 182 -4.89 -17.49 1.26
CA GLU A 182 -3.78 -18.42 1.10
C GLU A 182 -2.43 -17.70 1.31
N LEU A 183 -2.24 -16.56 0.67
CA LEU A 183 -1.01 -15.78 0.81
C LEU A 183 -0.79 -15.30 2.26
N VAL A 184 -1.82 -14.80 2.94
CA VAL A 184 -1.73 -14.40 4.35
C VAL A 184 -1.29 -15.57 5.23
N ASN A 185 -1.80 -16.78 4.97
CA ASN A 185 -1.40 -17.98 5.68
C ASN A 185 0.04 -18.40 5.37
N GLU A 186 0.46 -18.32 4.08
CA GLU A 186 1.84 -18.56 3.66
C GLU A 186 2.83 -17.61 4.35
N ILE A 187 2.47 -16.31 4.42
CA ILE A 187 3.28 -15.29 5.11
C ILE A 187 3.42 -15.61 6.59
N ARG A 188 2.32 -15.92 7.28
CA ARG A 188 2.34 -16.25 8.71
C ARG A 188 3.08 -17.53 9.03
N ALA A 189 3.05 -18.51 8.12
CA ALA A 189 3.83 -19.73 8.27
C ALA A 189 5.34 -19.47 8.24
N GLN A 190 5.79 -18.50 7.43
CA GLN A 190 7.21 -18.13 7.30
C GLN A 190 7.65 -17.08 8.34
N VAL A 191 6.76 -16.17 8.72
CA VAL A 191 7.01 -15.07 9.67
C VAL A 191 5.87 -15.07 10.72
N PRO A 192 5.92 -15.94 11.75
CA PRO A 192 4.78 -16.18 12.65
C PRO A 192 4.27 -14.92 13.39
N ASP A 193 5.18 -14.01 13.75
CA ASP A 193 4.83 -12.79 14.49
C ASP A 193 4.57 -11.57 13.58
N VAL A 194 4.35 -11.78 12.29
CA VAL A 194 4.11 -10.68 11.35
C VAL A 194 2.77 -9.99 11.63
N ALA A 195 2.81 -8.66 11.75
CA ALA A 195 1.60 -7.83 11.77
C ALA A 195 1.17 -7.56 10.32
N ILE A 196 -0.06 -7.95 9.98
CA ILE A 196 -0.63 -7.70 8.63
C ILE A 196 -1.80 -6.73 8.78
N THR A 197 -1.66 -5.54 8.22
CA THR A 197 -2.74 -4.55 8.10
C THR A 197 -3.32 -4.57 6.69
N THR A 198 -4.57 -4.14 6.55
CA THR A 198 -5.25 -4.15 5.25
C THR A 198 -6.17 -2.95 5.08
N ASP A 199 -6.44 -2.61 3.81
CA ASP A 199 -7.43 -1.60 3.43
C ASP A 199 -8.65 -2.27 2.82
N VAL A 200 -9.83 -1.69 3.08
CA VAL A 200 -11.09 -2.04 2.43
C VAL A 200 -11.80 -0.77 1.98
N ILE A 201 -12.32 -0.81 0.75
CA ILE A 201 -13.16 0.23 0.16
C ILE A 201 -14.60 -0.27 0.19
N VAL A 202 -15.50 0.47 0.82
CA VAL A 202 -16.93 0.20 0.86
C VAL A 202 -17.70 1.14 -0.07
N GLY A 203 -18.87 0.68 -0.56
CA GLY A 203 -19.70 1.47 -1.44
C GLY A 203 -19.13 1.62 -2.86
N PHE A 204 -18.35 0.65 -3.30
CA PHE A 204 -17.94 0.58 -4.72
C PHE A 204 -19.19 0.45 -5.61
N PRO A 205 -19.24 1.12 -6.78
CA PRO A 205 -20.40 1.05 -7.66
C PRO A 205 -20.82 -0.38 -7.98
N GLY A 206 -22.10 -0.71 -7.75
CA GLY A 206 -22.65 -2.05 -7.93
C GLY A 206 -22.41 -3.05 -6.80
N GLU A 207 -21.86 -2.60 -5.65
CA GLU A 207 -21.75 -3.40 -4.43
C GLU A 207 -23.11 -3.52 -3.74
N THR A 208 -23.81 -4.65 -3.88
CA THR A 208 -25.08 -4.87 -3.18
C THR A 208 -24.88 -5.02 -1.67
N GLU A 209 -25.97 -5.10 -0.90
CA GLU A 209 -25.89 -5.35 0.54
C GLU A 209 -25.36 -6.77 0.82
N GLU A 210 -25.70 -7.74 -0.03
CA GLU A 210 -25.17 -9.10 0.03
C GLU A 210 -23.66 -9.13 -0.27
N ASP A 211 -23.20 -8.39 -1.27
CA ASP A 211 -21.77 -8.25 -1.59
C ASP A 211 -21.01 -7.64 -0.39
N PHE A 212 -21.55 -6.56 0.20
CA PHE A 212 -20.96 -5.92 1.37
C PHE A 212 -20.94 -6.87 2.58
N ALA A 213 -21.98 -7.66 2.80
CA ALA A 213 -22.06 -8.62 3.88
C ALA A 213 -20.95 -9.68 3.82
N THR A 214 -20.43 -10.01 2.63
CA THR A 214 -19.27 -10.91 2.48
C THR A 214 -17.95 -10.29 2.97
N THR A 215 -17.88 -8.97 3.03
CA THR A 215 -16.75 -8.23 3.58
C THR A 215 -16.79 -8.14 5.12
N LEU A 216 -17.95 -8.43 5.73
CA LEU A 216 -18.19 -8.48 7.16
C LEU A 216 -18.31 -9.95 7.63
N PRO A 217 -17.77 -10.35 8.73
CA PRO A 217 -16.60 -9.87 9.46
C PRO A 217 -15.31 -10.40 8.81
N PRO A 218 -14.16 -9.83 9.09
CA PRO A 218 -12.90 -10.43 8.67
C PRO A 218 -12.79 -11.84 9.24
N PRO A 219 -12.20 -12.79 8.50
CA PRO A 219 -12.16 -14.20 8.89
C PRO A 219 -11.55 -14.42 10.27
N PRO A 220 -11.97 -15.49 10.98
CA PRO A 220 -11.51 -15.78 12.34
C PRO A 220 -10.01 -16.04 12.44
N PRO A 221 -9.47 -16.04 13.69
CA PRO A 221 -8.03 -15.97 13.97
C PRO A 221 -7.16 -17.04 13.26
N PRO A 222 -5.86 -16.72 13.08
CA PRO A 222 -5.12 -15.66 13.80
C PRO A 222 -5.48 -14.28 13.30
N ALA A 223 -5.83 -13.40 14.24
CA ALA A 223 -6.45 -12.10 13.98
C ALA A 223 -5.67 -11.27 12.96
N PRO A 224 -6.34 -10.68 11.95
CA PRO A 224 -5.75 -9.62 11.16
C PRO A 224 -5.45 -8.43 12.08
N ALA A 225 -4.39 -7.70 11.76
CA ALA A 225 -4.11 -6.39 12.32
C ALA A 225 -5.21 -5.39 11.88
N PRO A 226 -5.22 -4.16 12.41
CA PRO A 226 -6.27 -3.19 12.17
C PRO A 226 -6.62 -3.03 10.69
N LEU A 227 -7.90 -2.98 10.42
CA LEU A 227 -8.49 -2.74 9.10
C LEU A 227 -8.66 -1.23 8.89
N HIS A 228 -8.14 -0.72 7.79
CA HIS A 228 -8.42 0.66 7.38
C HIS A 228 -9.60 0.68 6.41
N THR A 229 -10.67 1.30 6.83
CA THR A 229 -11.91 1.41 6.03
C THR A 229 -11.97 2.73 5.28
N PHE A 230 -12.20 2.65 3.98
CA PHE A 230 -12.38 3.80 3.10
C PHE A 230 -13.74 3.75 2.41
N SER A 231 -14.42 4.87 2.34
CA SER A 231 -15.57 5.04 1.44
C SER A 231 -15.08 5.23 0.01
N TYR A 232 -15.73 4.57 -0.95
CA TYR A 232 -15.46 4.83 -2.35
C TYR A 232 -15.62 6.32 -2.66
N SER A 233 -14.64 6.90 -3.36
CA SER A 233 -14.66 8.30 -3.79
C SER A 233 -14.54 8.39 -5.30
N LYS A 234 -15.59 8.89 -5.94
CA LYS A 234 -15.68 9.04 -7.38
C LYS A 234 -14.57 9.95 -7.91
N ARG A 235 -13.75 9.44 -8.83
CA ARG A 235 -12.67 10.16 -9.53
C ARG A 235 -13.00 10.26 -11.01
N GLY A 236 -13.24 11.47 -11.50
CA GLY A 236 -13.88 11.73 -12.79
C GLY A 236 -13.18 11.22 -14.06
N VAL A 237 -11.98 10.66 -13.96
CA VAL A 237 -11.23 10.07 -15.09
C VAL A 237 -11.09 8.55 -14.97
N THR A 238 -11.69 7.94 -13.95
CA THR A 238 -11.55 6.50 -13.67
C THR A 238 -12.74 5.72 -14.23
N PRO A 239 -12.54 4.46 -14.72
CA PRO A 239 -13.63 3.64 -15.22
C PRO A 239 -14.78 3.46 -14.22
N ALA A 240 -14.48 3.32 -12.92
CA ALA A 240 -15.50 3.17 -11.89
C ALA A 240 -16.41 4.41 -11.76
N ALA A 241 -15.95 5.59 -12.16
CA ALA A 241 -16.74 6.80 -12.16
C ALA A 241 -17.89 6.79 -13.20
N GLU A 242 -17.76 5.96 -14.23
CA GLU A 242 -18.75 5.83 -15.31
C GLU A 242 -19.78 4.70 -15.04
N LEU A 243 -19.57 3.90 -14.01
CA LEU A 243 -20.52 2.85 -13.62
C LEU A 243 -21.85 3.48 -13.13
N ARG A 244 -22.97 2.83 -13.46
CA ARG A 244 -24.32 3.39 -13.25
C ARG A 244 -24.74 3.36 -11.77
N GLU A 245 -24.40 2.32 -11.05
CA GLU A 245 -24.87 2.04 -9.68
C GLU A 245 -23.96 2.74 -8.65
N GLN A 246 -23.96 4.09 -8.67
CA GLN A 246 -23.23 4.91 -7.71
C GLN A 246 -24.06 5.05 -6.43
N TYR A 247 -23.39 4.95 -5.28
CA TYR A 247 -24.01 5.22 -3.98
C TYR A 247 -23.75 6.67 -3.54
N ASP A 248 -24.65 7.17 -2.70
CA ASP A 248 -24.47 8.47 -2.07
C ASP A 248 -23.50 8.39 -0.86
N ASP A 249 -23.08 9.55 -0.39
CA ASP A 249 -22.14 9.64 0.74
C ASP A 249 -22.76 9.08 2.05
N ALA A 250 -24.08 9.04 2.19
CA ALA A 250 -24.77 8.52 3.38
C ALA A 250 -24.66 6.99 3.46
N VAL A 251 -24.92 6.28 2.34
CA VAL A 251 -24.75 4.82 2.26
C VAL A 251 -23.28 4.43 2.48
N ASN A 252 -22.37 5.16 1.85
CA ASN A 252 -20.93 4.89 2.00
C ASN A 252 -20.46 5.09 3.45
N SER A 253 -20.92 6.13 4.12
CA SER A 253 -20.60 6.42 5.52
C SER A 253 -21.21 5.39 6.48
N GLU A 254 -22.43 4.93 6.22
CA GLU A 254 -23.10 3.89 7.02
C GLU A 254 -22.34 2.55 6.90
N ARG A 255 -21.99 2.13 5.68
CA ARG A 255 -21.19 0.91 5.47
C ARG A 255 -19.81 0.99 6.13
N ALA A 256 -19.13 2.15 6.00
CA ALA A 256 -17.85 2.37 6.66
C ALA A 256 -17.97 2.26 8.19
N ALA A 257 -19.01 2.83 8.80
CA ALA A 257 -19.25 2.73 10.24
C ALA A 257 -19.55 1.29 10.69
N ARG A 258 -20.31 0.52 9.90
CA ARG A 258 -20.57 -0.92 10.19
C ARG A 258 -19.31 -1.74 10.15
N LEU A 259 -18.44 -1.53 9.16
CA LEU A 259 -17.19 -2.25 9.03
C LEU A 259 -16.20 -1.90 10.16
N ALA A 260 -16.07 -0.60 10.50
CA ALA A 260 -15.24 -0.14 11.60
C ALA A 260 -15.68 -0.73 12.95
N LYS A 261 -17.00 -0.80 13.20
CA LYS A 261 -17.55 -1.44 14.42
C LYS A 261 -17.22 -2.94 14.47
N GLY A 262 -17.18 -3.63 13.33
CA GLY A 262 -16.75 -5.04 13.25
C GLY A 262 -15.26 -5.19 13.60
N ASP A 263 -14.43 -4.21 13.29
CA ASP A 263 -12.98 -4.20 13.56
C ASP A 263 -12.62 -3.90 15.04
N GLU A 264 -13.47 -3.18 15.78
CA GLU A 264 -13.22 -2.81 17.19
C GLU A 264 -12.89 -4.02 18.09
N GLY A 265 -13.41 -5.20 17.78
CA GLY A 265 -13.13 -6.44 18.51
C GLY A 265 -11.79 -7.11 18.16
N LEU A 266 -11.15 -6.71 17.07
CA LEU A 266 -9.90 -7.33 16.59
C LEU A 266 -8.66 -6.70 17.22
N HIS A 267 -8.66 -5.38 17.40
CA HIS A 267 -7.55 -4.64 17.99
C HIS A 267 -7.15 -5.13 19.40
N PRO A 268 -8.08 -5.30 20.36
CA PRO A 268 -7.76 -5.85 21.68
C PRO A 268 -7.19 -7.28 21.63
N ARG A 269 -7.64 -8.12 20.70
CA ARG A 269 -7.12 -9.49 20.54
C ARG A 269 -5.68 -9.51 20.07
N MET A 270 -5.32 -8.61 19.15
CA MET A 270 -3.94 -8.44 18.70
C MET A 270 -3.04 -8.00 19.86
N LEU A 271 -3.46 -7.00 20.65
CA LEU A 271 -2.71 -6.53 21.81
C LEU A 271 -2.54 -7.61 22.89
N GLN A 272 -3.57 -8.46 23.12
CA GLN A 272 -3.45 -9.58 24.05
C GLN A 272 -2.36 -10.58 23.64
N GLY A 273 -2.10 -10.76 22.34
CA GLY A 273 -1.01 -11.62 21.84
C GLY A 273 0.40 -11.07 22.14
N THR A 274 0.53 -9.79 22.52
CA THR A 274 1.80 -9.13 22.87
C THR A 274 2.00 -9.02 24.38
N VAL A 275 0.97 -9.30 25.21
CA VAL A 275 1.08 -9.21 26.67
C VAL A 275 2.08 -10.24 27.19
N GLY A 276 3.03 -9.78 28.00
CA GLY A 276 4.12 -10.60 28.57
C GLY A 276 5.34 -10.77 27.66
N LYS A 277 5.32 -10.23 26.45
CA LYS A 277 6.51 -10.13 25.60
C LYS A 277 7.27 -8.82 25.92
N VAL A 278 8.60 -8.90 25.91
CA VAL A 278 9.46 -7.71 25.95
C VAL A 278 9.73 -7.28 24.52
N ASP A 279 9.41 -6.04 24.21
CA ASP A 279 9.63 -5.48 22.88
C ASP A 279 10.35 -4.14 22.97
N GLU A 280 11.12 -3.79 21.95
CA GLU A 280 11.88 -2.56 21.89
C GLU A 280 11.03 -1.46 21.22
N ALA A 281 10.74 -0.39 21.97
CA ALA A 281 10.00 0.75 21.45
C ALA A 281 10.95 1.86 20.97
N LEU A 282 10.62 2.47 19.85
CA LEU A 282 11.24 3.70 19.37
C LEU A 282 10.44 4.88 19.94
N LEU A 283 11.07 5.68 20.81
CA LEU A 283 10.50 6.87 21.43
C LEU A 283 10.97 8.14 20.72
#